data_c75f54c81e4363e3152f80002ab5e4f2
#
_entry.id   c75f54c81e4363e3152f80002ab5e4f2
#
_cell.length_a   1.000
_cell.length_b   1.000
_cell.length_c   1.000
_cell.angle_alpha   90.00
_cell.angle_beta   90.00
_cell.angle_gamma   90.00
#
_symmetry.space_group_name_H-M   'P 1'
#
loop_
_entity.id
_entity.type
_entity.pdbx_description
1 polymer ?
#
loop_
_entity_poly.entity_id
_entity_poly.type
_entity_poly.pdbx_seq_one_letter_code
_entity_poly.pdbx_strand_id
1 'polypeptide(L)'
;SFVVMCGGANSTLTQQWGVRSGVGAIALTILVIATVILGLDGIVNTLGKIGPIIIIMILFVSIFTAITGFPNYLANASDIDTGVYSTIVEQVGNGSPLMSGASYGGFVILWFASFLAEIGSKNKLSEVNVGMTLSAIFIFGAATVCCFALIGYIDVVGAADIPALVLAAQISPVLAQAFAVIICAGIYTSAVPLLWTGVRKISNEGTKK
;
A
#
# COMPACT_ATOMS: atom_id res chain seq x y z
N SER A 1 -5.33 -10.10 -6.96
CA SER A 1 -4.93 -8.71 -6.63
C SER A 1 -6.06 -7.89 -6.01
N PHE A 2 -7.18 -7.66 -6.68
CA PHE A 2 -8.32 -6.93 -6.08
C PHE A 2 -8.80 -7.56 -4.76
N VAL A 3 -8.84 -8.88 -4.68
CA VAL A 3 -9.21 -9.63 -3.46
C VAL A 3 -8.29 -9.30 -2.28
N VAL A 4 -6.99 -9.13 -2.53
CA VAL A 4 -6.02 -8.73 -1.49
C VAL A 4 -6.33 -7.33 -0.95
N MET A 5 -6.73 -6.39 -1.82
CA MET A 5 -7.17 -5.07 -1.39
C MET A 5 -8.45 -5.13 -0.54
N CYS A 6 -9.39 -5.99 -0.90
CA CYS A 6 -10.59 -6.24 -0.08
C CYS A 6 -10.23 -6.80 1.30
N GLY A 7 -9.27 -7.73 1.35
CA GLY A 7 -8.72 -8.25 2.61
C GLY A 7 -8.11 -7.16 3.47
N GLY A 8 -7.23 -6.33 2.90
CA GLY A 8 -6.58 -5.21 3.60
C GLY A 8 -7.57 -4.19 4.16
N ALA A 9 -8.61 -3.82 3.39
CA ALA A 9 -9.66 -2.93 3.88
C ALA A 9 -10.44 -3.57 5.05
N ASN A 10 -10.73 -4.87 4.94
CA ASN A 10 -11.41 -5.60 6.00
C ASN A 10 -10.57 -5.65 7.28
N SER A 11 -9.29 -6.04 7.19
CA SER A 11 -8.36 -6.10 8.34
C SER A 11 -8.20 -4.73 8.98
N THR A 12 -8.06 -3.65 8.20
CA THR A 12 -7.95 -2.29 8.73
C THR A 12 -9.18 -1.90 9.56
N LEU A 13 -10.39 -2.13 9.03
CA LEU A 13 -11.64 -1.80 9.74
C LEU A 13 -11.86 -2.69 10.96
N THR A 14 -11.54 -3.98 10.86
CA THR A 14 -11.68 -4.91 11.99
C THR A 14 -10.67 -4.57 13.09
N GLN A 15 -9.39 -4.34 12.74
CA GLN A 15 -8.34 -4.03 13.71
C GLN A 15 -8.58 -2.70 14.44
N GLN A 16 -9.05 -1.66 13.72
CA GLN A 16 -9.18 -0.32 14.29
C GLN A 16 -10.52 -0.09 15.00
N TRP A 17 -11.62 -0.61 14.45
CA TRP A 17 -12.97 -0.31 14.95
C TRP A 17 -13.79 -1.53 15.33
N GLY A 18 -13.21 -2.74 15.29
CA GLY A 18 -13.91 -3.98 15.60
C GLY A 18 -15.07 -4.30 14.65
N VAL A 19 -15.06 -3.76 13.44
CA VAL A 19 -16.11 -3.98 12.46
C VAL A 19 -16.17 -5.46 12.07
N ARG A 20 -17.37 -6.01 11.94
CA ARG A 20 -17.57 -7.42 11.57
C ARG A 20 -16.85 -7.73 10.25
N SER A 21 -16.19 -8.88 10.22
CA SER A 21 -15.50 -9.38 9.02
C SER A 21 -16.43 -9.40 7.80
N GLY A 22 -15.90 -8.95 6.66
CA GLY A 22 -16.62 -8.84 5.39
C GLY A 22 -17.17 -7.44 5.07
N VAL A 23 -17.50 -6.63 6.08
CA VAL A 23 -18.07 -5.28 5.86
C VAL A 23 -17.11 -4.37 5.12
N GLY A 24 -15.83 -4.38 5.48
CA GLY A 24 -14.79 -3.59 4.81
C GLY A 24 -14.61 -3.95 3.34
N ALA A 25 -14.65 -5.25 3.04
CA ALA A 25 -14.54 -5.74 1.66
C ALA A 25 -15.74 -5.30 0.80
N ILE A 26 -16.96 -5.40 1.35
CA ILE A 26 -18.19 -4.98 0.65
C ILE A 26 -18.18 -3.47 0.41
N ALA A 27 -17.88 -2.67 1.43
CA ALA A 27 -17.83 -1.21 1.32
C ALA A 27 -16.79 -0.76 0.28
N LEU A 28 -15.58 -1.33 0.32
CA LEU A 28 -14.55 -1.05 -0.69
C LEU A 28 -15.02 -1.41 -2.08
N THR A 29 -15.62 -2.58 -2.26
CA THR A 29 -16.09 -3.06 -3.57
C THR A 29 -17.11 -2.10 -4.18
N ILE A 30 -18.09 -1.65 -3.39
CA ILE A 30 -19.11 -0.69 -3.86
C ILE A 30 -18.48 0.64 -4.28
N LEU A 31 -17.56 1.18 -3.46
CA LEU A 31 -16.86 2.44 -3.77
C LEU A 31 -16.02 2.34 -5.04
N VAL A 32 -15.29 1.22 -5.20
CA VAL A 32 -14.43 0.99 -6.37
C VAL A 32 -15.28 0.86 -7.64
N ILE A 33 -16.36 0.08 -7.60
CA ILE A 33 -17.28 -0.06 -8.75
C ILE A 33 -17.85 1.30 -9.15
N ALA A 34 -18.34 2.09 -8.20
CA ALA A 34 -18.88 3.42 -8.46
C ALA A 34 -17.84 4.33 -9.16
N THR A 35 -16.57 4.24 -8.74
CA THR A 35 -15.49 5.05 -9.34
C THR A 35 -15.11 4.56 -10.73
N VAL A 36 -15.05 3.25 -10.95
CA VAL A 36 -14.73 2.66 -12.26
C VAL A 36 -15.75 3.05 -13.33
N ILE A 37 -17.02 3.24 -12.96
CA ILE A 37 -18.07 3.71 -13.86
C ILE A 37 -17.78 5.12 -14.39
N LEU A 38 -17.06 5.97 -13.65
CA LEU A 38 -16.68 7.33 -14.09
C LEU A 38 -15.66 7.36 -15.24
N GLY A 39 -15.07 6.22 -15.58
CA GLY A 39 -14.04 6.12 -16.61
C GLY A 39 -12.66 6.60 -16.16
N LEU A 40 -11.67 6.51 -17.07
CA LEU A 40 -10.27 6.76 -16.73
C LEU A 40 -10.01 8.18 -16.21
N ASP A 41 -10.59 9.19 -16.82
CA ASP A 41 -10.37 10.59 -16.44
C ASP A 41 -10.94 10.90 -15.05
N GLY A 42 -12.11 10.32 -14.72
CA GLY A 42 -12.69 10.39 -13.38
C GLY A 42 -11.82 9.70 -12.33
N ILE A 43 -11.25 8.54 -12.67
CA ILE A 43 -10.32 7.79 -11.83
C ILE A 43 -9.08 8.65 -11.54
N VAL A 44 -8.39 9.13 -12.57
CA VAL A 44 -7.15 9.92 -12.43
C VAL A 44 -7.38 11.19 -11.59
N ASN A 45 -8.47 11.90 -11.82
CA ASN A 45 -8.81 13.10 -11.04
C ASN A 45 -9.07 12.79 -9.56
N THR A 46 -9.76 11.69 -9.28
CA THR A 46 -10.06 11.26 -7.89
C THR A 46 -8.78 10.83 -7.17
N LEU A 47 -7.99 9.94 -7.78
CA LEU A 47 -6.76 9.42 -7.18
C LEU A 47 -5.70 10.51 -7.00
N GLY A 48 -5.59 11.44 -7.96
CA GLY A 48 -4.64 12.54 -7.91
C GLY A 48 -4.87 13.50 -6.74
N LYS A 49 -6.10 13.63 -6.25
CA LYS A 49 -6.44 14.46 -5.09
C LYS A 49 -6.14 13.75 -3.76
N ILE A 50 -6.37 12.44 -3.70
CA ILE A 50 -6.20 11.66 -2.47
C ILE A 50 -4.73 11.28 -2.25
N GLY A 51 -4.00 10.96 -3.33
CA GLY A 51 -2.63 10.46 -3.27
C GLY A 51 -1.66 11.29 -2.44
N PRO A 52 -1.55 12.61 -2.63
CA PRO A 52 -0.64 13.45 -1.84
C PRO A 52 -0.90 13.40 -0.33
N ILE A 53 -2.16 13.34 0.08
CA ILE A 53 -2.55 13.27 1.49
C ILE A 53 -2.06 11.95 2.11
N ILE A 54 -2.24 10.84 1.38
CA ILE A 54 -1.77 9.51 1.81
C ILE A 54 -0.25 9.53 2.01
N ILE A 55 0.49 10.05 1.03
CA ILE A 55 1.96 10.08 1.06
C ILE A 55 2.46 10.89 2.26
N ILE A 56 1.92 12.08 2.48
CA ILE A 56 2.31 12.95 3.61
C ILE A 56 2.07 12.24 4.94
N MET A 57 0.92 11.60 5.11
CA MET A 57 0.58 10.91 6.36
C MET A 57 1.47 9.69 6.61
N ILE A 58 1.70 8.86 5.59
CA ILE A 58 2.59 7.70 5.71
C ILE A 58 4.01 8.15 6.06
N LEU A 59 4.54 9.15 5.37
CA LEU A 59 5.87 9.69 5.66
C LEU A 59 5.95 10.27 7.07
N PHE A 60 4.94 11.02 7.51
CA PHE A 60 4.90 11.57 8.86
C PHE A 60 4.98 10.47 9.93
N VAL A 61 4.10 9.47 9.84
CA VAL A 61 4.09 8.35 10.80
C VAL A 61 5.41 7.58 10.75
N SER A 62 5.89 7.25 9.55
CA SER A 62 7.12 6.47 9.38
C SER A 62 8.36 7.22 9.86
N ILE A 63 8.51 8.51 9.55
CA ILE A 63 9.67 9.31 10.00
C ILE A 63 9.66 9.46 11.52
N PHE A 64 8.50 9.79 12.10
CA PHE A 64 8.38 9.97 13.54
C PHE A 64 8.73 8.67 14.29
N THR A 65 8.15 7.55 13.88
CA THR A 65 8.39 6.26 14.51
C THR A 65 9.79 5.70 14.20
N ALA A 66 10.38 5.98 13.04
CA ALA A 66 11.77 5.63 12.78
C ALA A 66 12.74 6.37 13.72
N ILE A 67 12.49 7.65 13.99
CA ILE A 67 13.33 8.43 14.93
C ILE A 67 13.18 7.92 16.37
N THR A 68 11.94 7.70 16.80
CA THR A 68 11.67 7.24 18.18
C THR A 68 12.08 5.78 18.43
N GLY A 69 11.99 4.92 17.41
CA GLY A 69 12.41 3.51 17.46
C GLY A 69 13.89 3.29 17.18
N PHE A 70 14.63 4.32 16.76
CA PHE A 70 16.05 4.19 16.39
C PHE A 70 16.94 3.57 17.47
N PRO A 71 16.76 3.86 18.78
CA PRO A 71 17.57 3.21 19.83
C PRO A 71 17.49 1.68 19.83
N ASN A 72 16.33 1.12 19.44
CA ASN A 72 16.10 -0.33 19.44
C ASN A 72 16.47 -0.98 18.10
N TYR A 73 16.73 -0.17 17.06
CA TYR A 73 16.93 -0.66 15.69
C TYR A 73 18.04 -1.71 15.58
N LEU A 74 19.22 -1.45 16.14
CA LEU A 74 20.38 -2.37 16.01
C LEU A 74 20.15 -3.68 16.75
N ALA A 75 19.54 -3.64 17.94
CA ALA A 75 19.20 -4.83 18.71
C ALA A 75 18.17 -5.67 17.96
N ASN A 76 17.09 -5.06 17.52
CA ASN A 76 16.01 -5.72 16.80
C ASN A 76 16.46 -6.27 15.43
N ALA A 77 17.34 -5.57 14.72
CA ALA A 77 17.92 -6.06 13.47
C ALA A 77 18.77 -7.32 13.70
N SER A 78 19.58 -7.35 14.76
CA SER A 78 20.34 -8.54 15.16
C SER A 78 19.42 -9.72 15.53
N ASP A 79 18.34 -9.45 16.25
CA ASP A 79 17.35 -10.46 16.64
C ASP A 79 16.59 -11.03 15.45
N ILE A 80 16.33 -10.23 14.42
CA ILE A 80 15.76 -10.69 13.14
C ILE A 80 16.76 -11.62 12.44
N ASP A 81 18.04 -11.25 12.35
CA ASP A 81 19.09 -12.06 11.71
C ASP A 81 19.31 -13.38 12.44
N THR A 82 19.20 -13.41 13.75
CA THR A 82 19.30 -14.63 14.56
C THR A 82 18.05 -15.49 14.58
N GLY A 83 16.97 -15.02 13.95
CA GLY A 83 15.72 -15.76 13.80
C GLY A 83 14.77 -15.71 15.00
N VAL A 84 14.99 -14.81 15.95
CA VAL A 84 14.10 -14.61 17.11
C VAL A 84 12.65 -14.35 16.67
N TYR A 85 12.48 -13.61 15.57
CA TYR A 85 11.17 -13.27 15.02
C TYR A 85 10.73 -14.18 13.86
N SER A 86 11.40 -15.30 13.60
CA SER A 86 11.12 -16.20 12.46
C SER A 86 9.71 -16.78 12.41
N THR A 87 9.03 -16.86 13.57
CA THR A 87 7.64 -17.31 13.68
C THR A 87 6.62 -16.23 13.36
N ILE A 88 7.02 -14.97 13.34
CA ILE A 88 6.15 -13.80 13.17
C ILE A 88 6.41 -13.13 11.83
N VAL A 89 7.68 -13.12 11.40
CA VAL A 89 8.10 -12.49 10.15
C VAL A 89 8.47 -13.56 9.13
N GLU A 90 7.58 -13.78 8.16
CA GLU A 90 7.88 -14.67 7.03
C GLU A 90 8.88 -14.02 6.07
N GLN A 91 9.95 -14.79 5.75
CA GLN A 91 10.91 -14.37 4.73
C GLN A 91 10.40 -14.72 3.33
N VAL A 92 10.16 -13.71 2.50
CA VAL A 92 9.86 -13.87 1.08
C VAL A 92 11.16 -13.96 0.28
N GLY A 93 11.20 -14.75 -0.80
CA GLY A 93 12.36 -14.81 -1.69
C GLY A 93 13.50 -15.73 -1.21
N ASN A 94 13.17 -16.82 -0.51
CA ASN A 94 14.14 -17.82 -0.04
C ASN A 94 15.29 -17.25 0.81
N GLY A 95 15.00 -16.22 1.61
CA GLY A 95 16.01 -15.58 2.47
C GLY A 95 17.02 -14.67 1.76
N SER A 96 16.86 -14.43 0.44
CA SER A 96 17.72 -13.50 -0.30
C SER A 96 17.07 -12.12 -0.42
N PRO A 97 17.67 -11.05 0.14
CA PRO A 97 17.14 -9.69 0.03
C PRO A 97 16.95 -9.23 -1.43
N LEU A 98 17.86 -9.63 -2.31
CA LEU A 98 17.77 -9.32 -3.75
C LEU A 98 16.55 -10.00 -4.38
N MET A 99 16.30 -11.27 -4.07
CA MET A 99 15.18 -12.03 -4.61
C MET A 99 13.85 -11.52 -4.04
N SER A 100 13.82 -11.13 -2.77
CA SER A 100 12.66 -10.49 -2.15
C SER A 100 12.32 -9.16 -2.85
N GLY A 101 13.33 -8.32 -3.09
CA GLY A 101 13.15 -7.06 -3.81
C GLY A 101 12.69 -7.24 -5.25
N ALA A 102 13.26 -8.21 -5.96
CA ALA A 102 12.87 -8.55 -7.33
C ALA A 102 11.43 -9.09 -7.40
N SER A 103 11.04 -9.94 -6.45
CA SER A 103 9.67 -10.46 -6.33
C SER A 103 8.66 -9.34 -6.09
N TYR A 104 8.97 -8.41 -5.18
CA TYR A 104 8.13 -7.25 -4.90
C TYR A 104 8.00 -6.34 -6.12
N GLY A 105 9.12 -5.99 -6.77
CA GLY A 105 9.13 -5.15 -7.97
C GLY A 105 8.35 -5.78 -9.13
N GLY A 106 8.56 -7.07 -9.39
CA GLY A 106 7.83 -7.81 -10.41
C GLY A 106 6.32 -7.84 -10.15
N PHE A 107 5.93 -8.02 -8.91
CA PHE A 107 4.53 -8.05 -8.48
C PHE A 107 3.83 -6.69 -8.69
N VAL A 108 4.50 -5.59 -8.33
CA VAL A 108 3.98 -4.23 -8.55
C VAL A 108 3.83 -3.92 -10.05
N ILE A 109 4.83 -4.28 -10.86
CA ILE A 109 4.76 -4.08 -12.31
C ILE A 109 3.58 -4.84 -12.92
N LEU A 110 3.41 -6.12 -12.57
CA LEU A 110 2.29 -6.93 -13.07
C LEU A 110 0.93 -6.35 -12.71
N TRP A 111 0.80 -5.72 -11.55
CA TRP A 111 -0.45 -5.14 -11.10
C TRP A 111 -0.84 -3.87 -11.84
N PHE A 112 0.12 -3.01 -12.12
CA PHE A 112 -0.15 -1.67 -12.62
C PHE A 112 0.27 -1.42 -14.07
N ALA A 113 1.01 -2.35 -14.72
CA ALA A 113 1.55 -2.15 -16.07
C ALA A 113 0.49 -1.69 -17.08
N SER A 114 -0.67 -2.34 -17.12
CA SER A 114 -1.72 -1.99 -18.08
C SER A 114 -2.34 -0.63 -17.79
N PHE A 115 -2.50 -0.26 -16.53
CA PHE A 115 -3.02 1.04 -16.13
C PHE A 115 -2.02 2.16 -16.44
N LEU A 116 -0.74 1.94 -16.14
CA LEU A 116 0.35 2.88 -16.44
C LEU A 116 0.53 3.06 -17.95
N ALA A 117 0.43 1.99 -18.73
CA ALA A 117 0.50 2.08 -20.19
C ALA A 117 -0.65 2.92 -20.77
N GLU A 118 -1.86 2.78 -20.21
CA GLU A 118 -3.02 3.57 -20.67
C GLU A 118 -2.89 5.05 -20.29
N ILE A 119 -2.40 5.37 -19.08
CA ILE A 119 -2.08 6.76 -18.71
C ILE A 119 -0.97 7.31 -19.61
N GLY A 120 0.09 6.53 -19.84
CA GLY A 120 1.23 6.92 -20.67
C GLY A 120 0.84 7.23 -22.11
N SER A 121 -0.15 6.53 -22.66
CA SER A 121 -0.63 6.78 -24.03
C SER A 121 -1.36 8.12 -24.21
N LYS A 122 -1.83 8.74 -23.12
CA LYS A 122 -2.59 10.01 -23.13
C LYS A 122 -1.73 11.23 -22.77
N ASN A 123 -0.47 11.03 -22.36
CA ASN A 123 0.40 12.09 -21.86
C ASN A 123 1.69 12.18 -22.69
N LYS A 124 2.39 13.30 -22.60
CA LYS A 124 3.69 13.49 -23.26
C LYS A 124 4.76 12.62 -22.61
N LEU A 125 5.68 12.08 -23.41
CA LEU A 125 6.76 11.23 -22.92
C LEU A 125 7.59 11.88 -21.80
N SER A 126 7.84 13.19 -21.89
CA SER A 126 8.57 13.93 -20.85
C SER A 126 7.81 13.96 -19.51
N GLU A 127 6.50 14.15 -19.54
CA GLU A 127 5.66 14.15 -18.35
C GLU A 127 5.60 12.75 -17.71
N VAL A 128 5.48 11.72 -18.54
CA VAL A 128 5.52 10.33 -18.11
C VAL A 128 6.87 9.99 -17.45
N ASN A 129 7.98 10.35 -18.06
CA ASN A 129 9.31 10.08 -17.52
C ASN A 129 9.54 10.78 -16.18
N VAL A 130 9.18 12.07 -16.07
CA VAL A 130 9.30 12.82 -14.80
C VAL A 130 8.40 12.21 -13.73
N GLY A 131 7.14 11.93 -14.07
CA GLY A 131 6.18 11.33 -13.13
C GLY A 131 6.63 9.95 -12.63
N MET A 132 7.10 9.08 -13.50
CA MET A 132 7.60 7.75 -13.14
C MET A 132 8.86 7.82 -12.26
N THR A 133 9.80 8.71 -12.59
CA THR A 133 11.02 8.89 -11.79
C THR A 133 10.71 9.41 -10.40
N LEU A 134 9.88 10.45 -10.29
CA LEU A 134 9.45 10.99 -8.99
C LEU A 134 8.69 9.94 -8.18
N SER A 135 7.77 9.20 -8.81
CA SER A 135 7.02 8.13 -8.13
C SER A 135 7.96 7.06 -7.57
N ALA A 136 8.97 6.64 -8.34
CA ALA A 136 9.95 5.67 -7.87
C ALA A 136 10.72 6.19 -6.64
N ILE A 137 11.21 7.42 -6.69
CA ILE A 137 11.95 8.04 -5.56
C ILE A 137 11.06 8.10 -4.31
N PHE A 138 9.81 8.55 -4.45
CA PHE A 138 8.89 8.64 -3.32
C PHE A 138 8.51 7.28 -2.75
N ILE A 139 8.20 6.30 -3.60
CA ILE A 139 7.81 4.96 -3.14
C ILE A 139 8.97 4.28 -2.42
N PHE A 140 10.16 4.25 -3.02
CA PHE A 140 11.33 3.61 -2.39
C PHE A 140 11.79 4.36 -1.14
N GLY A 141 11.77 5.70 -1.15
CA GLY A 141 12.09 6.50 0.01
C GLY A 141 11.13 6.25 1.17
N ALA A 142 9.83 6.29 0.91
CA ALA A 142 8.81 6.02 1.92
C ALA A 142 8.89 4.58 2.45
N ALA A 143 9.08 3.60 1.57
CA ALA A 143 9.24 2.20 1.97
C ALA A 143 10.47 2.01 2.86
N THR A 144 11.61 2.61 2.50
CA THR A 144 12.84 2.53 3.31
C THR A 144 12.63 3.08 4.71
N VAL A 145 12.06 4.29 4.82
CA VAL A 145 11.79 4.89 6.13
C VAL A 145 10.80 4.05 6.93
N CYS A 146 9.76 3.50 6.29
CA CYS A 146 8.80 2.61 6.91
C CYS A 146 9.46 1.33 7.43
N CYS A 147 10.38 0.73 6.67
CA CYS A 147 11.15 -0.43 7.12
C CYS A 147 11.98 -0.13 8.38
N PHE A 148 12.66 1.01 8.44
CA PHE A 148 13.38 1.44 9.65
C PHE A 148 12.44 1.56 10.85
N ALA A 149 11.27 2.15 10.66
CA ALA A 149 10.26 2.26 11.71
C ALA A 149 9.77 0.89 12.19
N LEU A 150 9.47 -0.02 11.26
CA LEU A 150 8.99 -1.37 11.59
C LEU A 150 10.04 -2.18 12.35
N ILE A 151 11.31 -2.12 11.95
CA ILE A 151 12.40 -2.80 12.67
C ILE A 151 12.55 -2.25 14.09
N GLY A 152 12.47 -0.93 14.26
CA GLY A 152 12.55 -0.29 15.56
C GLY A 152 11.46 -0.68 16.56
N TYR A 153 10.32 -1.20 16.07
CA TYR A 153 9.16 -1.63 16.85
C TYR A 153 8.73 -3.07 16.55
N ILE A 154 9.61 -3.92 16.07
CA ILE A 154 9.27 -5.26 15.59
C ILE A 154 8.57 -6.13 16.63
N ASP A 155 8.94 -5.99 17.88
CA ASP A 155 8.35 -6.66 19.05
C ASP A 155 6.86 -6.35 19.21
N VAL A 156 6.44 -5.15 18.80
CA VAL A 156 5.04 -4.68 18.93
C VAL A 156 4.25 -4.88 17.63
N VAL A 157 4.89 -4.67 16.48
CA VAL A 157 4.20 -4.65 15.18
C VAL A 157 4.22 -5.99 14.45
N GLY A 158 5.13 -6.90 14.82
CA GLY A 158 5.40 -8.13 14.06
C GLY A 158 4.19 -9.05 13.92
N ALA A 159 3.33 -9.12 14.93
CA ALA A 159 2.12 -9.96 14.91
C ALA A 159 0.84 -9.25 14.42
N ALA A 160 0.94 -7.97 14.03
CA ALA A 160 -0.23 -7.18 13.61
C ALA A 160 -0.58 -7.42 12.14
N ASP A 161 -1.88 -7.51 11.83
CA ASP A 161 -2.38 -7.59 10.44
C ASP A 161 -1.98 -6.36 9.63
N ILE A 162 -2.03 -5.18 10.25
CA ILE A 162 -1.65 -3.89 9.66
C ILE A 162 -0.59 -3.22 10.54
N PRO A 163 0.71 -3.56 10.36
CA PRO A 163 1.80 -3.04 11.20
C PRO A 163 1.90 -1.52 11.24
N ALA A 164 1.69 -0.84 10.10
CA ALA A 164 1.74 0.61 10.03
C ALA A 164 0.67 1.30 10.89
N LEU A 165 -0.48 0.66 11.12
CA LEU A 165 -1.52 1.17 12.01
C LEU A 165 -1.08 1.13 13.47
N VAL A 166 -0.37 0.07 13.84
CA VAL A 166 0.22 -0.05 15.19
C VAL A 166 1.29 1.02 15.41
N LEU A 167 2.14 1.31 14.41
CA LEU A 167 3.08 2.43 14.47
C LEU A 167 2.38 3.77 14.73
N ALA A 168 1.28 4.04 14.05
CA ALA A 168 0.51 5.25 14.28
C ALA A 168 -0.06 5.32 15.72
N ALA A 169 -0.44 4.17 16.28
CA ALA A 169 -0.94 4.06 17.66
C ALA A 169 0.16 4.34 18.70
N GLN A 170 1.43 4.04 18.39
CA GLN A 170 2.57 4.40 19.26
C GLN A 170 2.73 5.92 19.40
N ILE A 171 2.26 6.70 18.44
CA ILE A 171 2.30 8.17 18.51
C ILE A 171 1.10 8.68 19.29
N SER A 172 -0.11 8.29 18.88
CA SER A 172 -1.37 8.69 19.51
C SER A 172 -2.53 7.81 19.04
N PRO A 173 -3.45 7.42 19.94
CA PRO A 173 -4.67 6.71 19.53
C PRO A 173 -5.55 7.49 18.54
N VAL A 174 -5.59 8.81 18.67
CA VAL A 174 -6.33 9.68 17.74
C VAL A 174 -5.68 9.65 16.33
N LEU A 175 -4.35 9.70 16.29
CA LEU A 175 -3.62 9.59 15.03
C LEU A 175 -3.84 8.23 14.38
N ALA A 176 -3.89 7.15 15.15
CA ALA A 176 -4.18 5.82 14.62
C ALA A 176 -5.55 5.75 13.93
N GLN A 177 -6.58 6.39 14.51
CA GLN A 177 -7.91 6.47 13.89
C GLN A 177 -7.87 7.24 12.55
N ALA A 178 -7.23 8.41 12.53
CA ALA A 178 -7.06 9.18 11.31
C ALA A 178 -6.25 8.39 10.25
N PHE A 179 -5.19 7.72 10.69
CA PHE A 179 -4.33 6.93 9.83
C PHE A 179 -5.04 5.70 9.26
N ALA A 180 -5.94 5.06 10.01
CA ALA A 180 -6.77 3.97 9.49
C ALA A 180 -7.65 4.42 8.31
N VAL A 181 -8.23 5.62 8.38
CA VAL A 181 -8.97 6.20 7.25
C VAL A 181 -8.05 6.42 6.06
N ILE A 182 -6.83 6.91 6.30
CA ILE A 182 -5.81 7.12 5.26
C ILE A 182 -5.37 5.78 4.63
N ILE A 183 -5.20 4.72 5.42
CA ILE A 183 -4.90 3.37 4.90
C ILE A 183 -6.06 2.87 4.03
N CYS A 184 -7.30 3.01 4.47
CA CYS A 184 -8.47 2.64 3.65
C CYS A 184 -8.51 3.44 2.33
N ALA A 185 -8.19 4.74 2.37
CA ALA A 185 -8.07 5.56 1.17
C ALA A 185 -6.93 5.07 0.26
N GLY A 186 -5.78 4.67 0.81
CA GLY A 186 -4.65 4.08 0.07
C GLY A 186 -5.02 2.75 -0.60
N ILE A 187 -5.71 1.88 0.12
CA ILE A 187 -6.24 0.62 -0.41
C ILE A 187 -7.23 0.89 -1.55
N TYR A 188 -8.14 1.85 -1.36
CA TYR A 188 -9.08 2.26 -2.39
C TYR A 188 -8.37 2.78 -3.64
N THR A 189 -7.39 3.67 -3.52
CA THR A 189 -6.65 4.22 -4.67
C THR A 189 -5.87 3.15 -5.43
N SER A 190 -5.46 2.08 -4.77
CA SER A 190 -4.81 0.93 -5.41
C SER A 190 -5.81 -0.04 -6.04
N ALA A 191 -6.97 -0.23 -5.42
CA ALA A 191 -8.01 -1.16 -5.88
C ALA A 191 -8.69 -0.70 -7.18
N VAL A 192 -8.89 0.62 -7.35
CA VAL A 192 -9.55 1.20 -8.52
C VAL A 192 -8.83 0.88 -9.83
N PRO A 193 -7.51 1.13 -10.01
CA PRO A 193 -6.79 0.77 -11.22
C PRO A 193 -6.81 -0.74 -11.52
N LEU A 194 -6.78 -1.56 -10.47
CA LEU A 194 -6.80 -3.02 -10.62
C LEU A 194 -8.13 -3.52 -11.19
N LEU A 195 -9.25 -3.00 -10.70
CA LEU A 195 -10.56 -3.35 -11.22
C LEU A 195 -10.77 -2.77 -12.63
N TRP A 196 -10.36 -1.51 -12.86
CA TRP A 196 -10.41 -0.85 -14.16
C TRP A 196 -9.74 -1.68 -15.25
N THR A 197 -8.51 -2.16 -15.00
CA THR A 197 -7.75 -2.98 -15.95
C THR A 197 -8.50 -4.27 -16.31
N GLY A 198 -9.13 -4.91 -15.34
CA GLY A 198 -9.92 -6.13 -15.57
C GLY A 198 -11.16 -5.88 -16.44
N VAL A 199 -11.95 -4.86 -16.07
CA VAL A 199 -13.18 -4.49 -16.79
C VAL A 199 -12.87 -4.06 -18.23
N ARG A 200 -11.80 -3.29 -18.43
CA ARG A 200 -11.38 -2.81 -19.74
C ARG A 200 -11.01 -3.95 -20.70
N LYS A 201 -10.31 -4.98 -20.22
CA LYS A 201 -9.97 -6.16 -21.02
C LYS A 201 -11.22 -6.90 -21.48
N ILE A 202 -12.17 -7.15 -20.57
CA ILE A 202 -13.41 -7.84 -20.87
C ILE A 202 -14.26 -7.04 -21.89
N SER A 203 -14.37 -5.73 -21.70
CA SER A 203 -15.10 -4.83 -22.60
C SER A 203 -14.51 -4.81 -24.02
N ASN A 204 -13.18 -4.75 -24.15
CA ASN A 204 -12.51 -4.75 -25.45
C ASN A 204 -12.62 -6.10 -26.19
N GLU A 205 -12.66 -7.22 -25.48
CA GLU A 205 -12.88 -8.54 -26.08
C GLU A 205 -14.35 -8.73 -26.48
N GLY A 206 -15.29 -8.14 -25.74
CA GLY A 206 -16.73 -8.16 -26.08
C GLY A 206 -17.08 -7.33 -27.31
N THR A 207 -16.29 -6.30 -27.63
CA THR A 207 -16.54 -5.41 -28.79
C THR A 207 -15.93 -5.95 -30.10
N LYS A 208 -15.11 -6.98 -30.04
CA LYS A 208 -14.49 -7.63 -31.20
C LYS A 208 -15.30 -8.82 -31.76
N LYS A 209 -16.47 -9.09 -31.20
CA LYS A 209 -17.46 -10.02 -31.73
C LYS A 209 -18.55 -9.22 -32.44
#